data_9877b74f0a661584437924828e952e3f
#
_entry.id   9877b74f0a661584437924828e952e3f
#
_cell.length_a   1.000
_cell.length_b   1.000
_cell.length_c   1.000
_cell.angle_alpha   90.00
_cell.angle_beta   90.00
_cell.angle_gamma   90.00
#
_symmetry.space_group_name_H-M   'P 1'
#
loop_
_entity.id
_entity.type
_entity.pdbx_description
1 polymer ?
#
loop_
_entity_poly.entity_id
_entity_poly.type
_entity_poly.pdbx_seq_one_letter_code
_entity_poly.pdbx_strand_id
1 'polypeptide(L)' 'MEELEYVDFIKVNIPSRSFLIIGSNGSIQEIKCESSSQFIKHLNFIKENINEDEIRYEDLD' A
#
# COMPACT_ATOMS: atom_id res chain seq x y z
N MET A 1 -0.80 -6.18 15.26
CA MET A 1 -1.18 -5.96 14.92
C MET A 1 -2.29 -5.25 14.52
N GLU A 2 -2.68 -4.40 14.96
CA GLU A 2 -3.81 -3.79 14.65
C GLU A 2 -3.62 -2.63 13.80
N GLU A 3 -2.47 -2.43 13.28
CA GLU A 3 -2.23 -1.28 12.47
C GLU A 3 -3.14 -1.25 11.28
N LEU A 4 -3.46 -2.38 10.73
CA LEU A 4 -4.29 -2.39 9.52
C LEU A 4 -5.70 -1.94 9.77
N GLU A 5 -6.13 -1.95 11.01
CA GLU A 5 -7.47 -1.54 11.31
C GLU A 5 -7.65 -0.06 11.20
N TYR A 6 -6.57 0.70 11.21
CA TYR A 6 -6.68 2.14 11.15
C TYR A 6 -6.23 2.70 9.83
N VAL A 7 -6.15 1.87 8.81
CA VAL A 7 -5.70 2.35 7.51
C VAL A 7 -6.88 2.96 6.79
N ASP A 8 -6.70 4.19 6.31
CA ASP A 8 -7.71 4.87 5.56
C ASP A 8 -7.64 4.43 4.12
N PHE A 9 -6.47 4.48 3.54
CA PHE A 9 -6.29 3.95 2.20
C PHE A 9 -4.80 3.78 1.95
N ILE A 10 -4.48 3.05 0.87
CA ILE A 10 -3.10 2.79 0.51
C ILE A 10 -2.91 3.18 -0.93
N LYS A 11 -1.87 3.93 -1.21
CA LYS A 11 -1.50 4.27 -2.56
C LYS A 11 -0.41 3.34 -3.03
N VAL A 12 -0.60 2.74 -4.17
CA VAL A 12 0.38 1.83 -4.74
C VAL A 12 1.06 2.54 -5.89
N ASN A 13 2.37 2.75 -5.77
CA ASN A 13 3.11 3.43 -6.81
C ASN A 13 3.88 2.36 -7.59
N ILE A 14 3.38 1.99 -8.75
CA ILE A 14 3.96 0.90 -9.51
C ILE A 14 5.33 1.26 -10.07
N PRO A 15 5.53 2.41 -10.66
CA PRO A 15 6.85 2.72 -11.20
C PRO A 15 7.97 2.69 -10.18
N SER A 16 7.70 3.13 -8.98
CA SER A 16 8.75 3.13 -7.97
C SER A 16 8.68 1.95 -7.03
N ARG A 17 7.73 1.05 -7.26
CA ARG A 17 7.58 -0.15 -6.44
C ARG A 17 7.47 0.21 -4.95
N SER A 18 6.60 1.12 -4.64
CA SER A 18 6.44 1.54 -3.27
C SER A 18 4.97 1.64 -2.90
N PHE A 19 4.72 1.66 -1.60
CA PHE A 19 3.37 1.80 -1.09
C PHE A 19 3.35 2.94 -0.10
N LEU A 20 2.26 3.70 -0.11
CA LEU A 20 2.10 4.76 0.86
C LEU A 20 0.84 4.44 1.65
N ILE A 21 0.99 4.19 2.92
CA ILE A 21 -0.11 3.80 3.78
C ILE A 21 -0.56 5.01 4.58
N ILE A 22 -1.81 5.40 4.40
CA ILE A 22 -2.34 6.56 5.09
C ILE A 22 -3.32 6.08 6.15
N GLY A 23 -3.02 6.39 7.37
CA GLY A 23 -3.87 5.98 8.47
C GLY A 23 -4.99 6.97 8.71
N SER A 24 -6.05 6.49 9.35
CA SER A 24 -7.20 7.33 9.60
C SER A 24 -6.88 8.46 10.58
N ASN A 25 -5.82 8.31 11.34
CA ASN A 25 -5.43 9.37 12.26
C ASN A 25 -4.44 10.33 11.63
N GLY A 26 -4.22 10.25 10.34
CA GLY A 26 -3.33 11.15 9.66
C GLY A 26 -1.90 10.68 9.53
N SER A 27 -1.57 9.52 10.03
CA SER A 27 -0.19 9.05 9.92
C SER A 27 0.06 8.54 8.51
N ILE A 28 1.29 8.69 8.05
CA ILE A 28 1.67 8.28 6.72
C ILE A 28 2.92 7.44 6.83
N GLN A 29 2.92 6.30 6.17
CA GLN A 29 4.06 5.41 6.21
C GLN A 29 4.38 4.98 4.80
N GLU A 30 5.63 5.01 4.43
CA GLU A 30 6.03 4.63 3.09
C GLU A 30 6.86 3.35 3.14
N ILE A 31 6.56 2.42 2.25
CA ILE A 31 7.28 1.17 2.16
C ILE A 31 7.84 1.07 0.76
N LYS A 32 9.14 0.94 0.64
CA LYS A 32 9.77 0.81 -0.65
C LYS A 32 10.30 -0.60 -0.82
N CYS A 33 10.04 -1.19 -1.96
CA CYS A 33 10.49 -2.54 -2.25
C CYS A 33 11.65 -2.49 -3.21
N GLU A 34 12.61 -3.35 -2.99
CA GLU A 34 13.80 -3.33 -3.82
C GLU A 34 13.68 -4.15 -5.07
N SER A 35 12.76 -5.06 -5.12
CA SER A 35 12.61 -5.89 -6.30
C SER A 35 11.15 -6.05 -6.63
N SER A 36 10.89 -6.47 -7.85
CA SER A 36 9.53 -6.72 -8.27
C SER A 36 8.90 -7.86 -7.48
N SER A 37 9.69 -8.85 -7.13
CA SER A 37 9.17 -9.95 -6.33
C SER A 37 8.64 -9.48 -5.00
N GLN A 38 9.40 -8.63 -4.33
CA GLN A 38 8.96 -8.10 -3.06
C GLN A 38 7.72 -7.26 -3.23
N PHE A 39 7.70 -6.47 -4.28
CA PHE A 39 6.56 -5.59 -4.53
C PHE A 39 5.30 -6.42 -4.72
N ILE A 40 5.37 -7.48 -5.51
CA ILE A 40 4.21 -8.32 -5.77
C ILE A 40 3.75 -9.01 -4.49
N LYS A 41 4.69 -9.48 -3.68
CA LYS A 41 4.32 -10.13 -2.44
C LYS A 41 3.57 -9.18 -1.51
N HIS A 42 4.07 -7.97 -1.38
CA HIS A 42 3.42 -7.00 -0.53
C HIS A 42 2.06 -6.60 -1.10
N LEU A 43 1.97 -6.48 -2.41
CA LEU A 43 0.72 -6.11 -3.03
C LEU A 43 -0.33 -7.19 -2.79
N ASN A 44 0.05 -8.45 -2.93
CA ASN A 44 -0.89 -9.53 -2.69
C ASN A 44 -1.36 -9.54 -1.25
N PHE A 45 -0.45 -9.30 -0.33
CA PHE A 45 -0.82 -9.25 1.08
C PHE A 45 -1.83 -8.14 1.33
N ILE A 46 -1.60 -6.98 0.73
CA ILE A 46 -2.49 -5.85 0.90
C ILE A 46 -3.85 -6.17 0.31
N LYS A 47 -3.88 -6.78 -0.86
CA LYS A 47 -5.13 -7.09 -1.50
C LYS A 47 -5.95 -8.11 -0.72
N GLU A 48 -5.27 -8.95 0.04
CA GLU A 48 -5.99 -9.92 0.82
C GLU A 48 -6.52 -9.37 2.13
N ASN A 49 -5.92 -8.33 2.63
CA ASN A 49 -6.27 -7.80 3.93
C ASN A 49 -7.00 -6.46 3.89
N ILE A 50 -7.01 -5.79 2.76
CA ILE A 50 -7.60 -4.47 2.66
C ILE A 50 -8.55 -4.46 1.47
N ASN A 51 -9.68 -3.81 1.62
CA ASN A 51 -10.66 -3.75 0.56
C ASN A 51 -10.11 -3.01 -0.63
N GLU A 52 -10.47 -3.48 -1.81
CA GLU A 52 -10.01 -2.83 -3.01
C GLU A 52 -10.43 -1.39 -3.07
N ASP A 53 -11.54 -1.03 -2.46
CA ASP A 53 -11.99 0.34 -2.48
C ASP A 53 -11.00 1.27 -1.79
N GLU A 54 -10.18 0.72 -0.91
CA GLU A 54 -9.23 1.52 -0.17
C GLU A 54 -7.83 1.44 -0.75
N ILE A 55 -7.67 0.80 -1.89
CA ILE A 55 -6.37 0.70 -2.54
C ILE A 55 -6.39 1.57 -3.78
N ARG A 56 -5.47 2.52 -3.87
CA ARG A 56 -5.40 3.40 -5.01
C ARG A 56 -4.11 3.18 -5.76
N TYR A 57 -4.18 3.05 -7.06
CA TYR A 57 -3.01 2.80 -7.86
C TYR A 57 -2.57 4.09 -8.53
N GLU A 58 -1.28 4.40 -8.35
CA GLU A 58 -0.77 5.54 -8.97
C GLU A 58 0.05 5.16 -10.10
N ASP A 59 -0.40 5.26 -11.32
CA ASP A 59 0.23 4.79 -12.39
C ASP A 59 0.62 5.95 -13.12
N LEU A 60 1.46 6.62 -13.00
CA LEU A 60 1.77 7.66 -13.61
C LEU A 60 1.94 7.77 -14.83
N ASP A 61 1.71 8.35 -15.50
CA ASP A 61 1.90 8.48 -16.75
C ASP A 61 2.81 9.35 -17.06
#